data_35d53c69250ad203092cc97eda3a0e41
#
_entry.id   35d53c69250ad203092cc97eda3a0e41
#
_cell.length_a   1.000
_cell.length_b   1.000
_cell.length_c   1.000
_cell.angle_alpha   90.00
_cell.angle_beta   90.00
_cell.angle_gamma   90.00
#
_symmetry.space_group_name_H-M   'P 1'
#
loop_
_entity.id
_entity.type
_entity.pdbx_description
1 polymer ?
#
loop_
_entity_poly.entity_id
_entity_poly.type
_entity_poly.pdbx_seq_one_letter_code
_entity_poly.pdbx_strand_id
1 'polypeptide(L)'
;MKYIQKAILFAALAGAIAVFGGCVSTENQQPAAPAKTVTITDITGREVEMPAVKKMAVVPLPWASVVYALDGNADRLGAVHPGAMSAYKGHFLEKMDSHFGQLDAKMIGQDFSIHAESLANAGIDSAVLWNYQEKDADKLKQIGIPTVMINNDSVDTLKKSFLIVGQMLGKEDRAKQLNAYYDHAYSEITAHKAEVEKADKPTILFLRNSKLRLQGNDNFIHEAIQIGGGANPFEQEANGNNKDISMEEVYRINPDIILLSNFDTFIPDDLYENRIPGQDWSTVKAVQNHHVYKVPMGIYRWDAPGVETPLMMKWLATLLQPEIFKDIDVRRDTRAFYKDFMHYDLSDEDLSMIFADKENQNSLW
;
A
#
# COMPACT_ATOMS: atom_id res chain seq x y z
N MET A 1 34.13 -56.90 49.15
CA MET A 1 33.70 -56.96 50.56
C MET A 1 32.25 -56.45 50.57
N LYS A 2 31.29 -57.40 50.66
CA LYS A 2 30.49 -57.79 51.84
C LYS A 2 29.50 -56.66 52.24
N TYR A 3 28.18 -56.75 52.37
CA TYR A 3 27.17 -57.83 52.56
C TYR A 3 25.81 -57.20 52.23
N ILE A 4 24.86 -57.66 51.44
CA ILE A 4 23.83 -58.74 51.66
C ILE A 4 23.02 -58.52 52.97
N GLN A 5 21.71 -58.35 52.87
CA GLN A 5 20.57 -59.13 53.36
C GLN A 5 19.26 -58.33 53.31
N LYS A 6 18.26 -58.74 52.53
CA LYS A 6 17.18 -59.75 52.77
C LYS A 6 16.15 -59.22 53.77
N ALA A 7 14.99 -58.88 53.29
CA ALA A 7 13.71 -59.61 53.15
C ALA A 7 12.93 -59.72 54.47
N ILE A 8 11.65 -59.44 54.46
CA ILE A 8 10.58 -60.41 54.79
C ILE A 8 9.20 -59.76 54.53
N LEU A 9 8.38 -60.54 53.92
CA LEU A 9 6.99 -60.49 53.53
C LEU A 9 6.05 -60.49 54.75
N PHE A 10 4.91 -59.76 54.71
CA PHE A 10 3.63 -60.19 55.34
C PHE A 10 2.46 -59.71 54.49
N ALA A 11 1.72 -60.70 54.01
CA ALA A 11 0.41 -60.52 53.37
C ALA A 11 -0.70 -60.53 54.44
N ALA A 12 -1.68 -59.68 54.28
CA ALA A 12 -3.01 -59.87 54.86
C ALA A 12 -4.08 -59.34 53.90
N LEU A 13 -4.91 -60.25 53.49
CA LEU A 13 -6.07 -60.17 52.64
C LEU A 13 -7.26 -59.69 53.48
N ALA A 14 -8.06 -58.68 53.05
CA ALA A 14 -9.49 -58.68 53.30
C ALA A 14 -10.19 -57.49 52.57
N GLY A 15 -11.19 -57.82 51.80
CA GLY A 15 -12.47 -57.07 51.73
C GLY A 15 -12.70 -56.02 50.66
N ALA A 16 -13.30 -56.50 49.59
CA ALA A 16 -13.92 -55.60 48.56
C ALA A 16 -15.13 -54.86 49.11
N ILE A 17 -15.18 -53.53 48.83
CA ILE A 17 -16.44 -52.81 48.58
C ILE A 17 -16.20 -51.81 47.45
N ALA A 18 -16.83 -52.07 46.31
CA ALA A 18 -16.88 -51.18 45.18
C ALA A 18 -17.88 -50.05 45.47
N VAL A 19 -17.38 -48.80 45.55
CA VAL A 19 -18.21 -47.61 45.44
C VAL A 19 -17.81 -46.91 44.18
N PHE A 20 -18.66 -46.96 43.17
CA PHE A 20 -18.59 -46.10 41.99
C PHE A 20 -18.78 -44.63 42.40
N GLY A 21 -17.69 -43.94 42.61
CA GLY A 21 -17.65 -42.49 42.70
C GLY A 21 -17.02 -41.94 41.43
N GLY A 22 -17.84 -41.43 40.51
CA GLY A 22 -17.37 -40.72 39.32
C GLY A 22 -16.58 -39.47 39.74
N CYS A 23 -15.26 -39.48 39.56
CA CYS A 23 -14.43 -38.29 39.59
C CYS A 23 -14.74 -37.47 38.31
N VAL A 24 -15.63 -36.49 38.44
CA VAL A 24 -15.66 -35.37 37.50
C VAL A 24 -14.37 -34.58 37.72
N SER A 25 -13.42 -34.76 36.87
CA SER A 25 -12.25 -33.88 36.75
C SER A 25 -12.77 -32.50 36.32
N THR A 26 -12.96 -31.62 37.26
CA THR A 26 -13.03 -30.20 36.99
C THR A 26 -11.64 -29.80 36.46
N GLU A 27 -11.47 -29.76 35.15
CA GLU A 27 -10.38 -29.01 34.55
C GLU A 27 -10.50 -27.57 35.03
N ASN A 28 -9.60 -27.18 35.91
CA ASN A 28 -9.37 -25.80 36.26
C ASN A 28 -8.91 -25.09 34.98
N GLN A 29 -9.86 -24.55 34.21
CA GLN A 29 -9.57 -23.56 33.18
C GLN A 29 -9.02 -22.34 33.93
N GLN A 30 -7.70 -22.28 34.01
CA GLN A 30 -6.99 -21.08 34.39
C GLN A 30 -7.48 -19.97 33.48
N PRO A 31 -7.98 -18.82 34.00
CA PRO A 31 -8.42 -17.72 33.16
C PRO A 31 -7.28 -17.38 32.20
N ALA A 32 -7.55 -17.38 30.91
CA ALA A 32 -6.60 -16.94 29.91
C ALA A 32 -6.07 -15.57 30.34
N ALA A 33 -4.76 -15.38 30.38
CA ALA A 33 -4.16 -14.09 30.67
C ALA A 33 -4.82 -13.04 29.75
N PRO A 34 -5.18 -11.85 30.27
CA PRO A 34 -5.85 -10.84 29.48
C PRO A 34 -5.01 -10.57 28.23
N ALA A 35 -5.64 -10.65 27.05
CA ALA A 35 -4.98 -10.36 25.80
C ALA A 35 -4.30 -8.97 25.90
N LYS A 36 -3.01 -8.89 25.56
CA LYS A 36 -2.25 -7.64 25.62
C LYS A 36 -2.92 -6.65 24.65
N THR A 37 -3.55 -5.62 25.19
CA THR A 37 -4.12 -4.50 24.42
C THR A 37 -3.11 -3.35 24.36
N VAL A 38 -3.14 -2.58 23.27
CA VAL A 38 -2.40 -1.32 23.15
C VAL A 38 -3.40 -0.20 22.91
N THR A 39 -3.15 0.97 23.49
CA THR A 39 -3.92 2.19 23.19
C THR A 39 -3.25 2.91 22.03
N ILE A 40 -3.98 3.14 20.95
CA ILE A 40 -3.51 3.80 19.75
C ILE A 40 -4.28 5.11 19.57
N THR A 41 -3.55 6.23 19.42
CA THR A 41 -4.16 7.48 18.96
C THR A 41 -4.15 7.50 17.45
N ASP A 42 -5.32 7.45 16.81
CA ASP A 42 -5.44 7.46 15.35
C ASP A 42 -5.22 8.88 14.75
N ILE A 43 -5.27 8.99 13.42
CA ILE A 43 -4.97 10.26 12.73
C ILE A 43 -5.96 11.38 13.05
N THR A 44 -7.14 11.06 13.56
CA THR A 44 -8.18 12.02 13.97
C THR A 44 -8.10 12.39 15.46
N GLY A 45 -7.14 11.79 16.20
CA GLY A 45 -6.95 12.03 17.63
C GLY A 45 -7.80 11.13 18.53
N ARG A 46 -8.49 10.12 18.00
CA ARG A 46 -9.28 9.15 18.80
C ARG A 46 -8.33 8.14 19.43
N GLU A 47 -8.59 7.84 20.70
CA GLU A 47 -7.94 6.73 21.40
C GLU A 47 -8.70 5.43 21.16
N VAL A 48 -7.99 4.41 20.69
CA VAL A 48 -8.54 3.09 20.34
C VAL A 48 -7.79 2.03 21.13
N GLU A 49 -8.53 1.29 21.96
CA GLU A 49 -8.03 0.09 22.63
C GLU A 49 -7.98 -1.07 21.61
N MET A 50 -6.78 -1.44 21.19
CA MET A 50 -6.56 -2.43 20.14
C MET A 50 -6.01 -3.73 20.75
N PRO A 51 -6.76 -4.84 20.71
CA PRO A 51 -6.23 -6.16 21.04
C PRO A 51 -5.26 -6.64 19.97
N ALA A 52 -4.57 -7.76 20.23
CA ALA A 52 -3.71 -8.35 19.22
C ALA A 52 -4.51 -8.72 17.96
N VAL A 53 -4.18 -8.09 16.85
CA VAL A 53 -4.84 -8.24 15.55
C VAL A 53 -4.56 -9.64 14.98
N LYS A 54 -5.61 -10.36 14.61
CA LYS A 54 -5.53 -11.69 13.96
C LYS A 54 -6.05 -11.65 12.53
N LYS A 55 -7.14 -10.90 12.28
CA LYS A 55 -7.73 -10.77 10.96
C LYS A 55 -8.39 -9.40 10.79
N MET A 56 -7.90 -8.63 9.85
CA MET A 56 -8.31 -7.24 9.68
C MET A 56 -9.00 -6.95 8.35
N ALA A 57 -9.85 -5.94 8.34
CA ALA A 57 -10.35 -5.30 7.14
C ALA A 57 -9.55 -4.03 6.83
N VAL A 58 -9.21 -3.84 5.55
CA VAL A 58 -8.50 -2.65 5.08
C VAL A 58 -9.34 -1.96 4.00
N VAL A 59 -9.98 -0.87 4.37
CA VAL A 59 -10.88 -0.11 3.49
C VAL A 59 -10.13 0.81 2.53
N PRO A 60 -9.08 1.52 2.95
CA PRO A 60 -8.30 2.39 2.06
C PRO A 60 -7.59 1.61 0.95
N LEU A 61 -7.74 2.06 -0.29
CA LEU A 61 -7.28 1.37 -1.51
C LEU A 61 -5.83 0.89 -1.49
N PRO A 62 -4.80 1.72 -1.18
CA PRO A 62 -3.41 1.27 -1.23
C PRO A 62 -2.96 0.53 0.04
N TRP A 63 -3.78 0.51 1.10
CA TRP A 63 -3.28 0.18 2.44
C TRP A 63 -3.13 -1.32 2.73
N ALA A 64 -3.74 -2.20 1.94
CA ALA A 64 -3.45 -3.63 2.10
C ALA A 64 -1.99 -3.95 1.72
N SER A 65 -1.43 -3.27 0.69
CA SER A 65 0.00 -3.37 0.37
C SER A 65 0.89 -2.74 1.46
N VAL A 66 0.43 -1.67 2.11
CA VAL A 66 1.13 -1.07 3.27
C VAL A 66 1.15 -2.03 4.46
N VAL A 67 0.01 -2.67 4.77
CA VAL A 67 -0.07 -3.70 5.82
C VAL A 67 0.90 -4.84 5.50
N TYR A 68 0.92 -5.32 4.26
CA TYR A 68 1.87 -6.34 3.82
C TYR A 68 3.32 -5.91 4.06
N ALA A 69 3.70 -4.71 3.66
CA ALA A 69 5.05 -4.18 3.83
C ALA A 69 5.45 -4.06 5.31
N LEU A 70 4.51 -3.67 6.17
CA LEU A 70 4.74 -3.54 7.61
C LEU A 70 4.77 -4.91 8.32
N ASP A 71 3.88 -5.81 7.96
CA ASP A 71 3.73 -7.11 8.62
C ASP A 71 4.71 -8.17 8.10
N GLY A 72 5.06 -8.08 6.82
CA GLY A 72 5.94 -9.01 6.11
C GLY A 72 5.22 -10.19 5.46
N ASN A 73 3.88 -10.26 5.56
CA ASN A 73 3.02 -11.26 4.93
C ASN A 73 1.57 -10.77 4.87
N ALA A 74 0.68 -11.52 4.20
CA ALA A 74 -0.74 -11.21 4.07
C ALA A 74 -1.66 -11.94 5.08
N ASP A 75 -1.11 -12.69 6.04
CA ASP A 75 -1.87 -13.62 6.90
C ASP A 75 -2.99 -12.94 7.70
N ARG A 76 -2.77 -11.68 8.09
CA ARG A 76 -3.75 -10.89 8.84
C ARG A 76 -4.77 -10.14 7.98
N LEU A 77 -4.59 -10.12 6.65
CA LEU A 77 -5.54 -9.49 5.75
C LEU A 77 -6.78 -10.40 5.56
N GLY A 78 -7.97 -9.86 5.76
CA GLY A 78 -9.22 -10.62 5.62
C GLY A 78 -10.20 -10.03 4.63
N ALA A 79 -10.29 -8.70 4.56
CA ALA A 79 -11.17 -8.00 3.64
C ALA A 79 -10.51 -6.72 3.11
N VAL A 80 -10.70 -6.45 1.82
CA VAL A 80 -10.15 -5.26 1.15
C VAL A 80 -11.19 -4.61 0.26
N HIS A 81 -10.97 -3.33 -0.08
CA HIS A 81 -11.80 -2.63 -1.04
C HIS A 81 -11.72 -3.29 -2.44
N PRO A 82 -12.85 -3.46 -3.17
CA PRO A 82 -12.84 -4.11 -4.47
C PRO A 82 -11.96 -3.40 -5.51
N GLY A 83 -11.84 -2.09 -5.45
CA GLY A 83 -10.90 -1.32 -6.28
C GLY A 83 -9.41 -1.62 -6.01
N ALA A 84 -9.06 -2.13 -4.83
CA ALA A 84 -7.71 -2.58 -4.52
C ALA A 84 -7.41 -3.92 -5.23
N MET A 85 -8.38 -4.81 -5.35
CA MET A 85 -8.22 -6.10 -6.01
C MET A 85 -7.80 -5.96 -7.48
N SER A 86 -8.21 -4.89 -8.16
CA SER A 86 -7.77 -4.61 -9.54
C SER A 86 -6.27 -4.31 -9.66
N ALA A 87 -5.59 -3.99 -8.54
CA ALA A 87 -4.15 -3.79 -8.48
C ALA A 87 -3.39 -5.02 -7.94
N TYR A 88 -4.09 -5.97 -7.33
CA TYR A 88 -3.46 -7.16 -6.74
C TYR A 88 -3.61 -8.38 -7.64
N LYS A 89 -4.82 -8.67 -8.07
CA LYS A 89 -5.14 -9.88 -8.83
C LYS A 89 -4.55 -9.83 -10.25
N GLY A 90 -3.73 -10.82 -10.57
CA GLY A 90 -3.03 -10.90 -11.85
C GLY A 90 -1.81 -9.97 -11.95
N HIS A 91 -1.43 -9.29 -10.87
CA HIS A 91 -0.31 -8.34 -10.83
C HIS A 91 0.81 -8.81 -9.89
N PHE A 92 1.84 -7.98 -9.74
CA PHE A 92 3.09 -8.34 -9.09
C PHE A 92 2.90 -8.78 -7.62
N LEU A 93 2.01 -8.14 -6.86
CA LEU A 93 1.78 -8.50 -5.46
C LEU A 93 1.21 -9.92 -5.30
N GLU A 94 0.28 -10.36 -6.18
CA GLU A 94 -0.21 -11.74 -6.16
C GLU A 94 0.89 -12.75 -6.54
N LYS A 95 1.84 -12.35 -7.42
CA LYS A 95 3.02 -13.17 -7.74
C LYS A 95 3.91 -13.37 -6.52
N MET A 96 4.08 -12.34 -5.67
CA MET A 96 4.86 -12.42 -4.45
C MET A 96 4.15 -13.23 -3.36
N ASP A 97 2.84 -13.01 -3.20
CA ASP A 97 2.01 -13.68 -2.19
C ASP A 97 0.62 -13.98 -2.76
N SER A 98 0.35 -15.25 -3.02
CA SER A 98 -0.91 -15.72 -3.64
C SER A 98 -2.16 -15.47 -2.78
N HIS A 99 -2.03 -15.13 -1.49
CA HIS A 99 -3.16 -14.74 -0.63
C HIS A 99 -3.89 -13.51 -1.18
N PHE A 100 -3.17 -12.60 -1.85
CA PHE A 100 -3.80 -11.40 -2.42
C PHE A 100 -4.87 -11.70 -3.47
N GLY A 101 -4.73 -12.80 -4.24
CA GLY A 101 -5.76 -13.24 -5.19
C GLY A 101 -7.01 -13.83 -4.52
N GLN A 102 -6.94 -14.15 -3.22
CA GLN A 102 -7.99 -14.83 -2.45
C GLN A 102 -8.70 -13.91 -1.44
N LEU A 103 -8.25 -12.65 -1.28
CA LEU A 103 -8.85 -11.71 -0.34
C LEU A 103 -10.32 -11.42 -0.68
N ASP A 104 -11.15 -11.31 0.33
CA ASP A 104 -12.55 -10.97 0.13
C ASP A 104 -12.72 -9.47 -0.14
N ALA A 105 -13.31 -9.15 -1.27
CA ALA A 105 -13.63 -7.78 -1.69
C ALA A 105 -15.14 -7.50 -1.76
N LYS A 106 -15.98 -8.36 -1.18
CA LYS A 106 -17.45 -8.21 -1.21
C LYS A 106 -18.02 -7.54 0.03
N MET A 107 -17.23 -7.50 1.12
CA MET A 107 -17.65 -6.91 2.39
C MET A 107 -17.49 -5.40 2.45
N ILE A 108 -16.86 -4.80 1.43
CA ILE A 108 -16.64 -3.36 1.28
C ILE A 108 -17.23 -2.95 -0.07
N GLY A 109 -18.07 -1.92 -0.11
CA GLY A 109 -18.66 -1.38 -1.34
C GLY A 109 -17.66 -0.55 -2.15
N GLN A 110 -17.96 -0.35 -3.45
CA GLN A 110 -17.19 0.54 -4.33
C GLN A 110 -17.19 2.00 -3.86
N ASP A 111 -18.20 2.39 -3.10
CA ASP A 111 -18.37 3.70 -2.45
C ASP A 111 -17.75 3.76 -1.05
N PHE A 112 -16.91 2.79 -0.70
CA PHE A 112 -16.30 2.59 0.62
C PHE A 112 -17.30 2.26 1.76
N SER A 113 -18.55 1.99 1.45
CA SER A 113 -19.53 1.51 2.44
C SER A 113 -19.10 0.16 3.04
N ILE A 114 -19.45 -0.09 4.30
CA ILE A 114 -18.98 -1.25 5.06
C ILE A 114 -20.16 -2.13 5.45
N HIS A 115 -20.10 -3.41 5.09
CA HIS A 115 -21.04 -4.44 5.51
C HIS A 115 -20.62 -5.02 6.87
N ALA A 116 -20.91 -4.29 7.95
CA ALA A 116 -20.39 -4.57 9.30
C ALA A 116 -20.71 -5.99 9.81
N GLU A 117 -21.93 -6.49 9.59
CA GLU A 117 -22.33 -7.85 9.95
C GLU A 117 -21.54 -8.91 9.17
N SER A 118 -21.26 -8.65 7.89
CA SER A 118 -20.45 -9.56 7.06
C SER A 118 -19.02 -9.64 7.57
N LEU A 119 -18.43 -8.51 7.98
CA LEU A 119 -17.11 -8.47 8.59
C LEU A 119 -17.07 -9.28 9.90
N ALA A 120 -18.04 -9.09 10.79
CA ALA A 120 -18.13 -9.84 12.04
C ALA A 120 -18.28 -11.36 11.78
N ASN A 121 -19.16 -11.75 10.86
CA ASN A 121 -19.37 -13.16 10.48
C ASN A 121 -18.13 -13.80 9.83
N ALA A 122 -17.29 -13.01 9.15
CA ALA A 122 -16.02 -13.46 8.57
C ALA A 122 -14.89 -13.56 9.61
N GLY A 123 -15.15 -13.20 10.88
CA GLY A 123 -14.17 -13.20 11.96
C GLY A 123 -13.16 -12.07 11.88
N ILE A 124 -13.50 -10.96 11.22
CA ILE A 124 -12.70 -9.74 11.25
C ILE A 124 -12.72 -9.17 12.67
N ASP A 125 -11.56 -8.94 13.26
CA ASP A 125 -11.39 -8.49 14.64
C ASP A 125 -10.89 -7.03 14.74
N SER A 126 -10.55 -6.41 13.63
CA SER A 126 -10.05 -5.04 13.57
C SER A 126 -10.17 -4.45 12.16
N ALA A 127 -10.12 -3.12 12.04
CA ALA A 127 -10.20 -2.47 10.74
C ALA A 127 -9.31 -1.21 10.63
N VAL A 128 -8.93 -0.89 9.39
CA VAL A 128 -8.33 0.39 8.99
C VAL A 128 -9.30 1.12 8.08
N LEU A 129 -9.63 2.36 8.41
CA LEU A 129 -10.57 3.21 7.68
C LEU A 129 -9.91 4.55 7.28
N TRP A 130 -10.56 5.26 6.37
CA TRP A 130 -10.23 6.66 6.09
C TRP A 130 -10.66 7.59 7.24
N ASN A 131 -9.98 8.70 7.41
CA ASN A 131 -10.23 9.72 8.43
C ASN A 131 -11.62 10.36 8.38
N TYR A 132 -12.35 10.25 7.27
CA TYR A 132 -13.71 10.76 7.10
C TYR A 132 -14.81 9.71 7.37
N GLN A 133 -14.44 8.47 7.73
CA GLN A 133 -15.38 7.37 7.98
C GLN A 133 -15.73 7.19 9.47
N GLU A 134 -15.85 8.26 10.23
CA GLU A 134 -16.09 8.23 11.67
C GLU A 134 -17.36 7.44 12.04
N LYS A 135 -18.44 7.62 11.27
CA LYS A 135 -19.70 6.89 11.50
C LYS A 135 -19.57 5.38 11.32
N ASP A 136 -18.74 4.94 10.39
CA ASP A 136 -18.47 3.51 10.17
C ASP A 136 -17.59 2.95 11.29
N ALA A 137 -16.59 3.73 11.74
CA ALA A 137 -15.76 3.36 12.88
C ALA A 137 -16.60 3.17 14.15
N ASP A 138 -17.58 4.03 14.40
CA ASP A 138 -18.51 3.91 15.54
C ASP A 138 -19.41 2.68 15.43
N LYS A 139 -19.94 2.35 14.24
CA LYS A 139 -20.70 1.12 14.00
C LYS A 139 -19.88 -0.12 14.26
N LEU A 140 -18.63 -0.17 13.76
CA LEU A 140 -17.73 -1.29 13.96
C LEU A 140 -17.37 -1.47 15.44
N LYS A 141 -17.13 -0.36 16.16
CA LYS A 141 -16.90 -0.38 17.62
C LYS A 141 -18.07 -1.00 18.38
N GLN A 142 -19.33 -0.69 18.02
CA GLN A 142 -20.53 -1.24 18.67
C GLN A 142 -20.64 -2.76 18.56
N ILE A 143 -20.07 -3.36 17.53
CA ILE A 143 -20.05 -4.82 17.32
C ILE A 143 -18.71 -5.46 17.69
N GLY A 144 -17.85 -4.71 18.41
CA GLY A 144 -16.59 -5.25 18.95
C GLY A 144 -15.43 -5.30 17.95
N ILE A 145 -15.48 -4.55 16.85
CA ILE A 145 -14.39 -4.42 15.86
C ILE A 145 -13.72 -3.05 16.07
N PRO A 146 -12.65 -2.95 16.87
CA PRO A 146 -11.88 -1.72 17.05
C PRO A 146 -11.26 -1.29 15.72
N THR A 147 -11.21 0.03 15.49
CA THR A 147 -10.89 0.59 14.19
C THR A 147 -10.00 1.80 14.34
N VAL A 148 -8.87 1.83 13.61
CA VAL A 148 -8.02 3.02 13.46
C VAL A 148 -8.34 3.73 12.16
N MET A 149 -8.34 5.06 12.21
CA MET A 149 -8.49 5.90 11.02
C MET A 149 -7.13 6.46 10.59
N ILE A 150 -6.94 6.54 9.28
CA ILE A 150 -5.68 6.98 8.64
C ILE A 150 -5.95 8.04 7.56
N ASN A 151 -4.89 8.72 7.13
CA ASN A 151 -4.90 9.65 6.00
C ASN A 151 -3.59 9.55 5.21
N ASN A 152 -3.63 9.89 3.92
CA ASN A 152 -2.47 9.89 3.02
C ASN A 152 -2.49 11.07 2.02
N ASP A 153 -3.11 12.19 2.40
CA ASP A 153 -3.20 13.40 1.56
C ASP A 153 -1.89 14.20 1.47
N SER A 154 -0.91 13.86 2.28
CA SER A 154 0.45 14.42 2.26
C SER A 154 1.46 13.37 2.72
N VAL A 155 2.75 13.58 2.45
CA VAL A 155 3.83 12.73 2.95
C VAL A 155 3.80 12.66 4.47
N ASP A 156 3.54 13.77 5.16
CA ASP A 156 3.48 13.84 6.61
C ASP A 156 2.35 13.00 7.20
N THR A 157 1.13 13.09 6.66
CA THR A 157 -0.02 12.31 7.11
C THR A 157 0.14 10.83 6.78
N LEU A 158 0.74 10.51 5.64
CA LEU A 158 1.09 9.15 5.25
C LEU A 158 2.08 8.52 6.24
N LYS A 159 3.18 9.23 6.59
CA LYS A 159 4.18 8.77 7.55
C LYS A 159 3.59 8.57 8.96
N LYS A 160 2.72 9.47 9.42
CA LYS A 160 1.97 9.30 10.68
C LYS A 160 1.08 8.05 10.63
N SER A 161 0.40 7.83 9.52
CA SER A 161 -0.48 6.68 9.33
C SER A 161 0.30 5.35 9.29
N PHE A 162 1.54 5.32 8.76
CA PHE A 162 2.41 4.14 8.89
C PHE A 162 2.71 3.80 10.36
N LEU A 163 2.96 4.81 11.21
CA LEU A 163 3.19 4.58 12.64
C LEU A 163 1.93 4.06 13.34
N ILE A 164 0.75 4.59 13.02
CA ILE A 164 -0.54 4.13 13.56
C ILE A 164 -0.79 2.66 13.22
N VAL A 165 -0.65 2.29 11.94
CA VAL A 165 -0.82 0.90 11.50
C VAL A 165 0.32 0.01 12.02
N GLY A 166 1.55 0.53 12.11
CA GLY A 166 2.67 -0.15 12.77
C GLY A 166 2.39 -0.51 14.22
N GLN A 167 1.82 0.41 15.01
CA GLN A 167 1.37 0.14 16.39
C GLN A 167 0.27 -0.92 16.44
N MET A 168 -0.72 -0.81 15.54
CA MET A 168 -1.81 -1.78 15.42
C MET A 168 -1.30 -3.21 15.17
N LEU A 169 -0.25 -3.34 14.38
CA LEU A 169 0.37 -4.61 14.00
C LEU A 169 1.47 -5.08 14.97
N GLY A 170 1.90 -4.23 15.94
CA GLY A 170 3.09 -4.47 16.78
C GLY A 170 4.38 -4.44 15.97
N LYS A 171 4.44 -3.56 14.96
CA LYS A 171 5.54 -3.40 14.00
C LYS A 171 6.06 -1.95 13.94
N GLU A 172 6.11 -1.27 15.09
CA GLU A 172 6.48 0.14 15.20
C GLU A 172 7.88 0.41 14.62
N ASP A 173 8.84 -0.46 14.87
CA ASP A 173 10.20 -0.29 14.36
C ASP A 173 10.27 -0.39 12.85
N ARG A 174 9.46 -1.26 12.26
CA ARG A 174 9.32 -1.37 10.81
C ARG A 174 8.72 -0.10 10.20
N ALA A 175 7.69 0.46 10.83
CA ALA A 175 7.10 1.73 10.40
C ALA A 175 8.09 2.91 10.50
N LYS A 176 8.92 2.95 11.55
CA LYS A 176 10.01 3.96 11.67
C LYS A 176 11.06 3.78 10.57
N GLN A 177 11.47 2.55 10.25
CA GLN A 177 12.40 2.28 9.16
C GLN A 177 11.85 2.76 7.82
N LEU A 178 10.56 2.50 7.56
CA LEU A 178 9.89 2.99 6.36
C LEU A 178 9.87 4.51 6.29
N ASN A 179 9.57 5.20 7.42
CA ASN A 179 9.64 6.65 7.49
C ASN A 179 11.04 7.19 7.23
N ALA A 180 12.08 6.54 7.77
CA ALA A 180 13.47 6.92 7.52
C ALA A 180 13.86 6.74 6.03
N TYR A 181 13.34 5.71 5.37
CA TYR A 181 13.52 5.50 3.93
C TYR A 181 12.88 6.64 3.11
N TYR A 182 11.69 7.10 3.50
CA TYR A 182 11.05 8.27 2.90
C TYR A 182 11.90 9.53 3.05
N ASP A 183 12.37 9.80 4.28
CA ASP A 183 13.20 11.00 4.57
C ASP A 183 14.49 10.97 3.76
N HIS A 184 15.12 9.80 3.61
CA HIS A 184 16.32 9.64 2.81
C HIS A 184 16.08 9.97 1.33
N ALA A 185 15.06 9.36 0.71
CA ALA A 185 14.75 9.59 -0.70
C ALA A 185 14.35 11.05 -0.99
N TYR A 186 13.56 11.65 -0.10
CA TYR A 186 13.21 13.08 -0.20
C TYR A 186 14.45 13.97 -0.12
N SER A 187 15.37 13.66 0.81
CA SER A 187 16.63 14.36 0.99
C SER A 187 17.56 14.28 -0.23
N GLU A 188 17.65 13.09 -0.85
CA GLU A 188 18.44 12.91 -2.08
C GLU A 188 17.94 13.81 -3.21
N ILE A 189 16.63 13.88 -3.43
CA ILE A 189 16.05 14.69 -4.49
C ILE A 189 16.22 16.18 -4.17
N THR A 190 15.86 16.60 -2.96
CA THR A 190 15.88 18.01 -2.58
C THR A 190 17.30 18.58 -2.38
N ALA A 191 18.34 17.73 -2.28
CA ALA A 191 19.72 18.17 -2.32
C ALA A 191 20.07 18.93 -3.62
N HIS A 192 19.38 18.62 -4.72
CA HIS A 192 19.54 19.25 -6.04
C HIS A 192 18.60 20.44 -6.29
N LYS A 193 17.90 20.92 -5.24
CA LYS A 193 16.90 21.99 -5.37
C LYS A 193 17.41 23.23 -6.14
N ALA A 194 18.63 23.68 -5.85
CA ALA A 194 19.20 24.87 -6.49
C ALA A 194 19.52 24.67 -7.99
N GLU A 195 19.77 23.43 -8.40
CA GLU A 195 20.00 23.05 -9.81
C GLU A 195 18.64 22.95 -10.53
N VAL A 196 17.67 22.29 -9.91
CA VAL A 196 16.30 22.13 -10.40
C VAL A 196 15.59 23.50 -10.58
N GLU A 197 15.83 24.46 -9.67
CA GLU A 197 15.25 25.81 -9.78
C GLU A 197 15.74 26.60 -10.99
N LYS A 198 16.95 26.26 -11.50
CA LYS A 198 17.56 26.93 -12.68
C LYS A 198 17.33 26.19 -13.99
N ALA A 199 16.89 24.95 -13.94
CA ALA A 199 16.67 24.13 -15.11
C ALA A 199 15.36 24.49 -15.82
N ASP A 200 15.30 24.23 -17.12
CA ASP A 200 14.05 24.26 -17.87
C ASP A 200 13.13 23.15 -17.36
N LYS A 201 11.88 23.48 -17.09
CA LYS A 201 10.90 22.57 -16.52
C LYS A 201 9.98 22.00 -17.59
N PRO A 202 10.11 20.71 -17.95
CA PRO A 202 9.19 20.10 -18.89
C PRO A 202 7.75 20.13 -18.36
N THR A 203 6.80 20.48 -19.24
CA THR A 203 5.37 20.48 -18.95
C THR A 203 4.83 19.07 -18.97
N ILE A 204 4.17 18.64 -17.88
CA ILE A 204 3.69 17.27 -17.70
C ILE A 204 2.17 17.21 -17.73
N LEU A 205 1.63 16.34 -18.56
CA LEU A 205 0.23 15.94 -18.50
C LEU A 205 0.14 14.54 -17.87
N PHE A 206 -0.46 14.43 -16.70
CA PHE A 206 -0.64 13.15 -16.04
C PHE A 206 -2.11 12.73 -16.12
N LEU A 207 -2.38 11.68 -16.87
CA LEU A 207 -3.73 11.15 -17.13
C LEU A 207 -4.03 9.93 -16.29
N ARG A 208 -5.17 9.96 -15.59
CA ARG A 208 -5.69 8.84 -14.82
C ARG A 208 -6.31 7.77 -15.70
N ASN A 209 -6.97 8.16 -16.78
CA ASN A 209 -7.63 7.24 -17.69
C ASN A 209 -7.72 7.78 -19.13
N SER A 210 -8.10 6.91 -20.05
CA SER A 210 -8.31 7.18 -21.48
C SER A 210 -9.44 8.18 -21.78
N LYS A 211 -10.24 8.58 -20.79
CA LYS A 211 -11.29 9.61 -20.91
C LYS A 211 -10.80 11.02 -20.50
N LEU A 212 -9.49 11.24 -20.53
CA LEU A 212 -8.85 12.50 -20.19
C LEU A 212 -9.07 12.99 -18.75
N ARG A 213 -9.29 12.06 -17.80
CA ARG A 213 -9.31 12.41 -16.38
C ARG A 213 -7.89 12.62 -15.88
N LEU A 214 -7.65 13.70 -15.15
CA LEU A 214 -6.35 14.01 -14.58
C LEU A 214 -6.01 13.13 -13.39
N GLN A 215 -4.73 12.76 -13.26
CA GLN A 215 -4.11 12.20 -12.06
C GLN A 215 -3.22 13.25 -11.36
N GLY A 216 -2.69 14.21 -12.10
CA GLY A 216 -1.72 15.18 -11.63
C GLY A 216 -2.28 16.38 -10.87
N ASN A 217 -3.54 16.34 -10.43
CA ASN A 217 -4.19 17.46 -9.74
C ASN A 217 -4.36 17.23 -8.23
N ASP A 218 -3.81 16.17 -7.64
CA ASP A 218 -3.70 16.03 -6.20
C ASP A 218 -2.38 16.62 -5.67
N ASN A 219 -2.38 16.97 -4.38
CA ASN A 219 -1.23 17.62 -3.75
C ASN A 219 0.04 16.76 -3.78
N PHE A 220 -0.11 15.44 -3.61
CA PHE A 220 1.01 14.51 -3.60
C PHE A 220 1.72 14.42 -4.97
N ILE A 221 0.96 14.23 -6.04
CA ILE A 221 1.51 14.15 -7.41
C ILE A 221 2.07 15.50 -7.83
N HIS A 222 1.40 16.60 -7.48
CA HIS A 222 1.90 17.95 -7.75
C HIS A 222 3.27 18.17 -7.08
N GLU A 223 3.41 17.84 -5.79
CA GLU A 223 4.67 17.94 -5.05
C GLU A 223 5.76 17.09 -5.71
N ALA A 224 5.47 15.84 -6.06
CA ALA A 224 6.43 14.94 -6.70
C ALA A 224 6.94 15.47 -8.06
N ILE A 225 6.05 16.03 -8.88
CA ILE A 225 6.41 16.69 -10.14
C ILE A 225 7.30 17.91 -9.87
N GLN A 226 6.93 18.74 -8.90
CA GLN A 226 7.63 19.98 -8.58
C GLN A 226 9.06 19.74 -8.08
N ILE A 227 9.23 18.81 -7.11
CA ILE A 227 10.57 18.51 -6.59
C ILE A 227 11.46 17.78 -7.60
N GLY A 228 10.85 17.00 -8.50
CA GLY A 228 11.53 16.35 -9.64
C GLY A 228 11.90 17.31 -10.77
N GLY A 229 11.48 18.58 -10.71
CA GLY A 229 11.85 19.60 -11.68
C GLY A 229 10.95 19.68 -12.92
N GLY A 230 9.70 19.22 -12.82
CA GLY A 230 8.69 19.40 -13.84
C GLY A 230 7.75 20.59 -13.59
N ALA A 231 6.95 20.93 -14.60
CA ALA A 231 5.86 21.92 -14.52
C ALA A 231 4.50 21.20 -14.65
N ASN A 232 3.67 21.33 -13.62
CA ASN A 232 2.30 20.85 -13.66
C ASN A 232 1.35 21.97 -14.12
N PRO A 233 0.75 21.91 -15.33
CA PRO A 233 -0.14 22.96 -15.83
C PRO A 233 -1.44 23.10 -15.04
N PHE A 234 -1.74 22.16 -14.14
CA PHE A 234 -2.92 22.14 -13.28
C PHE A 234 -2.60 22.45 -11.81
N GLU A 235 -1.48 23.06 -11.52
CA GLU A 235 -1.04 23.43 -10.17
C GLU A 235 -2.10 24.21 -9.38
N GLN A 236 -2.74 25.19 -10.01
CA GLN A 236 -3.78 26.03 -9.39
C GLN A 236 -5.06 25.25 -9.06
N GLU A 237 -5.21 24.06 -9.62
CA GLU A 237 -6.36 23.18 -9.48
C GLU A 237 -6.05 21.92 -8.66
N ALA A 238 -4.88 21.88 -8.01
CA ALA A 238 -4.40 20.77 -7.19
C ALA A 238 -5.15 20.71 -5.85
N ASN A 239 -6.44 20.41 -5.89
CA ASN A 239 -7.33 20.34 -4.74
C ASN A 239 -7.84 18.91 -4.45
N GLY A 240 -7.25 17.90 -5.10
CA GLY A 240 -7.62 16.49 -4.95
C GLY A 240 -8.91 16.08 -5.66
N ASN A 241 -9.63 17.02 -6.31
CA ASN A 241 -10.83 16.67 -7.03
C ASN A 241 -10.51 16.10 -8.41
N ASN A 242 -11.24 15.05 -8.79
CA ASN A 242 -11.15 14.50 -10.12
C ASN A 242 -11.60 15.55 -11.16
N LYS A 243 -10.72 15.88 -12.09
CA LYS A 243 -11.00 16.79 -13.19
C LYS A 243 -10.88 16.04 -14.51
N ASP A 244 -11.88 16.16 -15.35
CA ASP A 244 -11.83 15.74 -16.75
C ASP A 244 -11.47 16.97 -17.61
N ILE A 245 -10.59 16.77 -18.59
CA ILE A 245 -10.19 17.83 -19.55
C ILE A 245 -10.62 17.44 -20.97
N SER A 246 -10.56 18.42 -21.88
CA SER A 246 -10.84 18.19 -23.30
C SER A 246 -9.56 18.07 -24.14
N MET A 247 -9.67 17.57 -25.37
CA MET A 247 -8.55 17.57 -26.32
C MET A 247 -8.08 19.00 -26.64
N GLU A 248 -8.97 19.99 -26.66
CA GLU A 248 -8.61 21.41 -26.84
C GLU A 248 -7.69 21.89 -25.70
N GLU A 249 -7.94 21.45 -24.46
CA GLU A 249 -7.05 21.74 -23.34
C GLU A 249 -5.69 21.05 -23.50
N VAL A 250 -5.67 19.79 -23.97
CA VAL A 250 -4.43 19.07 -24.28
C VAL A 250 -3.63 19.82 -25.35
N TYR A 251 -4.27 20.26 -26.45
CA TYR A 251 -3.58 21.04 -27.51
C TYR A 251 -3.07 22.39 -27.02
N ARG A 252 -3.83 23.06 -26.17
CA ARG A 252 -3.42 24.35 -25.58
C ARG A 252 -2.20 24.19 -24.66
N ILE A 253 -2.15 23.12 -23.87
CA ILE A 253 -1.03 22.82 -22.98
C ILE A 253 0.17 22.34 -23.81
N ASN A 254 -0.07 21.48 -24.80
CA ASN A 254 0.93 20.84 -25.64
C ASN A 254 2.12 20.26 -24.82
N PRO A 255 1.87 19.29 -23.97
CA PRO A 255 2.82 18.82 -22.96
C PRO A 255 4.11 18.28 -23.57
N ASP A 256 5.21 18.43 -22.84
CA ASP A 256 6.52 17.82 -23.17
C ASP A 256 6.54 16.34 -22.84
N ILE A 257 5.82 15.95 -21.78
CA ILE A 257 5.75 14.58 -21.26
C ILE A 257 4.30 14.23 -20.92
N ILE A 258 3.87 13.02 -21.26
CA ILE A 258 2.59 12.46 -20.82
C ILE A 258 2.85 11.24 -19.94
N LEU A 259 2.23 11.20 -18.76
CA LEU A 259 2.24 10.05 -17.85
C LEU A 259 0.87 9.38 -17.86
N LEU A 260 0.85 8.05 -17.96
CA LEU A 260 -0.36 7.23 -17.98
C LEU A 260 -0.46 6.40 -16.70
N SER A 261 -1.50 6.67 -15.93
CA SER A 261 -1.78 6.00 -14.66
C SER A 261 -2.15 4.52 -14.85
N ASN A 262 -1.86 3.70 -13.82
CA ASN A 262 -2.31 2.31 -13.75
C ASN A 262 -3.75 2.15 -13.21
N PHE A 263 -4.52 3.22 -13.09
CA PHE A 263 -5.96 3.15 -12.84
C PHE A 263 -6.78 2.80 -14.08
N ASP A 264 -6.16 2.80 -15.26
CA ASP A 264 -6.72 2.37 -16.54
C ASP A 264 -5.69 1.53 -17.31
N THR A 265 -6.15 0.78 -18.28
CA THR A 265 -5.33 -0.18 -19.06
C THR A 265 -4.66 0.43 -20.30
N PHE A 266 -4.95 1.71 -20.65
CA PHE A 266 -4.35 2.37 -21.80
C PHE A 266 -2.82 2.49 -21.66
N ILE A 267 -2.12 2.42 -22.78
CA ILE A 267 -0.67 2.35 -22.88
C ILE A 267 -0.14 3.43 -23.85
N PRO A 268 1.16 3.76 -23.87
CA PRO A 268 1.73 4.74 -24.78
C PRO A 268 1.37 4.53 -26.25
N ASP A 269 1.36 3.29 -26.73
CA ASP A 269 1.01 2.95 -28.13
C ASP A 269 -0.42 3.34 -28.49
N ASP A 270 -1.35 3.41 -27.55
CA ASP A 270 -2.71 3.89 -27.82
C ASP A 270 -2.74 5.35 -28.25
N LEU A 271 -1.79 6.15 -27.74
CA LEU A 271 -1.61 7.55 -28.12
C LEU A 271 -0.79 7.68 -29.41
N TYR A 272 0.32 6.92 -29.52
CA TYR A 272 1.18 6.97 -30.73
C TYR A 272 0.42 6.55 -31.98
N GLU A 273 -0.48 5.60 -31.88
CA GLU A 273 -1.26 5.07 -32.99
C GLU A 273 -2.69 5.62 -33.08
N ASN A 274 -3.04 6.65 -32.26
CA ASN A 274 -4.38 7.22 -32.22
C ASN A 274 -5.51 6.20 -32.05
N ARG A 275 -5.33 5.21 -31.17
CA ARG A 275 -6.30 4.12 -30.96
C ARG A 275 -7.52 4.52 -30.12
N ILE A 276 -7.49 5.68 -29.45
CA ILE A 276 -8.56 6.13 -28.56
C ILE A 276 -9.62 6.88 -29.37
N PRO A 277 -10.87 6.36 -29.48
CA PRO A 277 -11.90 6.96 -30.30
C PRO A 277 -12.23 8.39 -29.88
N GLY A 278 -12.29 9.32 -30.86
CA GLY A 278 -12.62 10.72 -30.63
C GLY A 278 -11.48 11.58 -30.09
N GLN A 279 -10.25 11.04 -30.03
CA GLN A 279 -9.06 11.78 -29.62
C GLN A 279 -8.02 11.74 -30.76
N ASP A 280 -7.41 12.87 -31.07
CA ASP A 280 -6.30 12.96 -32.02
C ASP A 280 -5.05 13.47 -31.31
N TRP A 281 -4.08 12.57 -31.13
CA TRP A 281 -2.81 12.79 -30.44
C TRP A 281 -1.66 13.16 -31.37
N SER A 282 -1.85 13.08 -32.69
CA SER A 282 -0.80 13.18 -33.71
C SER A 282 0.00 14.50 -33.69
N THR A 283 -0.63 15.58 -33.21
CA THR A 283 0.00 16.92 -33.14
C THR A 283 0.56 17.26 -31.77
N VAL A 284 0.37 16.40 -30.77
CA VAL A 284 0.83 16.63 -29.39
C VAL A 284 2.33 16.38 -29.27
N LYS A 285 3.09 17.34 -28.76
CA LYS A 285 4.56 17.33 -28.69
C LYS A 285 5.11 16.06 -28.02
N ALA A 286 4.56 15.65 -26.88
CA ALA A 286 4.97 14.46 -26.17
C ALA A 286 4.79 13.18 -27.02
N VAL A 287 3.73 13.11 -27.82
CA VAL A 287 3.46 11.98 -28.70
C VAL A 287 4.42 11.97 -29.88
N GLN A 288 4.65 13.11 -30.51
CA GLN A 288 5.59 13.27 -31.63
C GLN A 288 7.03 12.90 -31.23
N ASN A 289 7.40 13.22 -30.00
CA ASN A 289 8.74 12.98 -29.46
C ASN A 289 8.88 11.61 -28.74
N HIS A 290 7.84 10.79 -28.71
CA HIS A 290 7.81 9.53 -27.97
C HIS A 290 8.07 9.67 -26.45
N HIS A 291 7.61 10.76 -25.85
CA HIS A 291 7.69 11.03 -24.41
C HIS A 291 6.35 10.74 -23.69
N VAL A 292 5.77 9.59 -23.94
CA VAL A 292 4.59 9.09 -23.23
C VAL A 292 4.98 7.86 -22.45
N TYR A 293 4.70 7.83 -21.15
CA TYR A 293 5.16 6.78 -20.27
C TYR A 293 4.01 6.19 -19.43
N LYS A 294 3.92 4.87 -19.42
CA LYS A 294 3.15 4.13 -18.42
C LYS A 294 3.91 4.17 -17.10
N VAL A 295 3.24 4.63 -16.03
CA VAL A 295 3.85 4.74 -14.69
C VAL A 295 4.18 3.37 -14.13
N PRO A 296 5.28 3.19 -13.39
CA PRO A 296 5.60 1.93 -12.74
C PRO A 296 4.51 1.45 -11.76
N MET A 297 4.44 0.13 -11.60
CA MET A 297 3.52 -0.53 -10.69
C MET A 297 4.21 -1.74 -10.04
N GLY A 298 4.48 -1.65 -8.76
CA GLY A 298 5.06 -2.72 -7.96
C GLY A 298 4.00 -3.47 -7.14
N ILE A 299 4.12 -3.47 -5.82
CA ILE A 299 3.09 -4.04 -4.94
C ILE A 299 1.79 -3.23 -4.95
N TYR A 300 1.87 -1.97 -5.39
CA TYR A 300 0.73 -1.14 -5.73
C TYR A 300 1.12 -0.16 -6.84
N ARG A 301 0.16 0.63 -7.30
CA ARG A 301 0.38 1.71 -8.28
C ARG A 301 1.27 2.78 -7.67
N TRP A 302 2.37 3.15 -8.33
CA TRP A 302 3.28 4.17 -7.80
C TRP A 302 2.69 5.57 -7.77
N ASP A 303 1.69 5.83 -8.60
CA ASP A 303 0.93 7.07 -8.64
C ASP A 303 -0.17 7.19 -7.56
N ALA A 304 -0.17 6.28 -6.59
CA ALA A 304 -0.97 6.37 -5.38
C ALA A 304 -0.04 6.37 -4.15
N PRO A 305 -0.24 7.29 -3.17
CA PRO A 305 0.62 7.34 -1.99
C PRO A 305 0.66 6.01 -1.23
N GLY A 306 1.85 5.46 -1.07
CA GLY A 306 2.07 4.15 -0.45
C GLY A 306 3.55 3.92 -0.13
N VAL A 307 3.93 2.69 0.16
CA VAL A 307 5.31 2.38 0.59
C VAL A 307 6.36 2.57 -0.53
N GLU A 308 5.93 2.55 -1.79
CA GLU A 308 6.80 2.74 -2.96
C GLU A 308 6.87 4.20 -3.45
N THR A 309 6.20 5.12 -2.76
CA THR A 309 6.25 6.55 -3.06
C THR A 309 7.68 7.10 -3.24
N PRO A 310 8.67 6.76 -2.39
CA PRO A 310 10.04 7.21 -2.59
C PRO A 310 10.64 6.80 -3.94
N LEU A 311 10.28 5.61 -4.43
CA LEU A 311 10.71 5.13 -5.76
C LEU A 311 10.03 5.93 -6.88
N MET A 312 8.74 6.25 -6.74
CA MET A 312 8.03 7.13 -7.68
C MET A 312 8.68 8.51 -7.77
N MET A 313 9.04 9.11 -6.63
CA MET A 313 9.69 10.41 -6.58
C MET A 313 11.05 10.39 -7.31
N LYS A 314 11.86 9.36 -7.07
CA LYS A 314 13.14 9.16 -7.75
C LYS A 314 12.96 8.92 -9.25
N TRP A 315 11.99 8.08 -9.62
CA TRP A 315 11.67 7.81 -11.03
C TRP A 315 11.25 9.09 -11.77
N LEU A 316 10.37 9.89 -11.18
CA LEU A 316 9.98 11.18 -11.75
C LEU A 316 11.19 12.11 -11.88
N ALA A 317 12.01 12.24 -10.84
CA ALA A 317 13.19 13.11 -10.88
C ALA A 317 14.14 12.72 -12.03
N THR A 318 14.46 11.43 -12.17
CA THR A 318 15.33 10.95 -13.26
C THR A 318 14.71 11.10 -14.64
N LEU A 319 13.38 10.99 -14.76
CA LEU A 319 12.68 11.20 -16.02
C LEU A 319 12.63 12.69 -16.41
N LEU A 320 12.43 13.58 -15.46
CA LEU A 320 12.20 15.00 -15.70
C LEU A 320 13.49 15.79 -15.87
N GLN A 321 14.55 15.41 -15.14
CA GLN A 321 15.84 16.10 -15.11
C GLN A 321 16.99 15.08 -15.11
N PRO A 322 17.17 14.28 -16.18
CA PRO A 322 18.13 13.16 -16.21
C PRO A 322 19.57 13.59 -15.95
N GLU A 323 19.99 14.76 -16.41
CA GLU A 323 21.35 15.27 -16.19
C GLU A 323 21.62 15.66 -14.74
N ILE A 324 20.60 16.18 -14.04
CA ILE A 324 20.69 16.57 -12.62
C ILE A 324 20.73 15.31 -11.74
N PHE A 325 19.86 14.34 -12.04
CA PHE A 325 19.67 13.13 -11.23
C PHE A 325 20.37 11.88 -11.77
N LYS A 326 21.41 12.05 -12.62
CA LYS A 326 22.15 10.96 -13.27
C LYS A 326 22.77 9.93 -12.33
N ASP A 327 23.02 10.30 -11.07
CA ASP A 327 23.60 9.42 -10.06
C ASP A 327 22.52 8.55 -9.34
N ILE A 328 21.24 8.82 -9.58
CA ILE A 328 20.11 8.01 -9.06
C ILE A 328 19.85 6.84 -10.02
N ASP A 329 20.04 5.63 -9.52
CA ASP A 329 19.66 4.39 -10.22
C ASP A 329 18.38 3.81 -9.60
N VAL A 330 17.25 4.19 -10.17
CA VAL A 330 15.92 3.80 -9.62
C VAL A 330 15.72 2.30 -9.65
N ARG A 331 16.26 1.58 -10.65
CA ARG A 331 16.14 0.11 -10.73
C ARG A 331 16.93 -0.59 -9.63
N ARG A 332 18.16 -0.13 -9.38
CA ARG A 332 18.97 -0.60 -8.25
C ARG A 332 18.27 -0.31 -6.92
N ASP A 333 17.74 0.89 -6.74
CA ASP A 333 17.07 1.31 -5.52
C ASP A 333 15.76 0.51 -5.32
N THR A 334 15.05 0.18 -6.39
CA THR A 334 13.89 -0.73 -6.34
C THR A 334 14.29 -2.13 -5.86
N ARG A 335 15.37 -2.70 -6.38
CA ARG A 335 15.89 -4.00 -5.88
C ARG A 335 16.22 -3.94 -4.39
N ALA A 336 16.91 -2.88 -3.96
CA ALA A 336 17.26 -2.69 -2.55
C ALA A 336 16.00 -2.59 -1.67
N PHE A 337 15.01 -1.79 -2.08
CA PHE A 337 13.74 -1.66 -1.36
C PHE A 337 13.03 -3.01 -1.19
N TYR A 338 12.89 -3.79 -2.27
CA TYR A 338 12.22 -5.08 -2.20
C TYR A 338 12.98 -6.09 -1.36
N LYS A 339 14.30 -6.11 -1.45
CA LYS A 339 15.15 -6.97 -0.62
C LYS A 339 15.03 -6.62 0.87
N ASP A 340 15.14 -5.34 1.22
CA ASP A 340 15.22 -4.88 2.60
C ASP A 340 13.83 -4.82 3.29
N PHE A 341 12.79 -4.44 2.53
CA PHE A 341 11.45 -4.27 3.06
C PHE A 341 10.50 -5.42 2.75
N MET A 342 10.66 -6.13 1.66
CA MET A 342 9.75 -7.21 1.28
C MET A 342 10.39 -8.59 1.40
N HIS A 343 11.70 -8.64 1.75
CA HIS A 343 12.49 -9.89 1.77
C HIS A 343 12.36 -10.69 0.46
N TYR A 344 12.28 -9.96 -0.65
CA TYR A 344 12.10 -10.50 -1.98
C TYR A 344 13.21 -10.05 -2.92
N ASP A 345 13.93 -11.01 -3.51
CA ASP A 345 14.98 -10.72 -4.49
C ASP A 345 14.36 -10.62 -5.90
N LEU A 346 14.24 -9.39 -6.41
CA LEU A 346 13.68 -9.13 -7.74
C LEU A 346 14.58 -9.70 -8.86
N SER A 347 13.99 -10.47 -9.77
CA SER A 347 14.61 -10.83 -11.05
C SER A 347 14.60 -9.65 -12.04
N ASP A 348 15.31 -9.78 -13.16
CA ASP A 348 15.24 -8.79 -14.24
C ASP A 348 13.84 -8.71 -14.87
N GLU A 349 13.14 -9.86 -14.93
CA GLU A 349 11.76 -9.92 -15.40
C GLU A 349 10.80 -9.20 -14.44
N ASP A 350 11.00 -9.32 -13.12
CA ASP A 350 10.22 -8.58 -12.12
C ASP A 350 10.39 -7.07 -12.27
N LEU A 351 11.64 -6.62 -12.43
CA LEU A 351 11.91 -5.21 -12.68
C LEU A 351 11.26 -4.73 -13.98
N SER A 352 11.36 -5.50 -15.05
CA SER A 352 10.73 -5.18 -16.33
C SER A 352 9.21 -5.05 -16.20
N MET A 353 8.59 -5.93 -15.40
CA MET A 353 7.16 -5.84 -15.09
C MET A 353 6.83 -4.58 -14.27
N ILE A 354 7.59 -4.30 -13.20
CA ILE A 354 7.36 -3.13 -12.34
C ILE A 354 7.48 -1.82 -13.13
N PHE A 355 8.49 -1.70 -13.98
CA PHE A 355 8.75 -0.50 -14.78
C PHE A 355 7.92 -0.41 -16.07
N ALA A 356 7.02 -1.37 -16.30
CA ALA A 356 6.19 -1.43 -17.51
C ALA A 356 7.03 -1.33 -18.81
N ASP A 357 8.19 -2.05 -18.86
CA ASP A 357 9.13 -1.96 -19.97
C ASP A 357 8.48 -2.36 -21.31
N LYS A 358 7.57 -3.34 -21.28
CA LYS A 358 6.82 -3.77 -22.44
C LYS A 358 5.89 -2.68 -22.97
N GLU A 359 5.17 -2.03 -22.07
CA GLU A 359 4.25 -0.94 -22.38
C GLU A 359 5.00 0.31 -22.85
N ASN A 360 6.20 0.54 -22.31
CA ASN A 360 7.07 1.68 -22.60
C ASN A 360 8.09 1.42 -23.71
N GLN A 361 8.01 0.29 -24.42
CA GLN A 361 9.01 -0.12 -25.41
C GLN A 361 9.26 0.88 -26.54
N ASN A 362 8.26 1.69 -26.89
CA ASN A 362 8.32 2.71 -27.93
C ASN A 362 8.52 4.14 -27.36
N SER A 363 8.71 4.28 -26.05
CA SER A 363 9.00 5.55 -25.39
C SER A 363 10.51 5.80 -25.35
N LEU A 364 10.91 7.05 -25.53
CA LEU A 364 12.33 7.47 -25.47
C LEU A 364 12.66 7.98 -24.07
N TRP A 365 13.79 7.52 -23.52
CA TRP A 365 14.28 7.88 -22.17
C TRP A 365 15.41 8.89 -22.23
#